data_260730704c2c0daab8db5e0fce7b362d
#
_entry.id   260730704c2c0daab8db5e0fce7b362d
#
_cell.length_a   1.000
_cell.length_b   1.000
_cell.length_c   1.000
_cell.angle_alpha   90.00
_cell.angle_beta   90.00
_cell.angle_gamma   90.00
#
_symmetry.space_group_name_H-M   'P 1'
#
loop_
_entity.id
_entity.type
_entity.pdbx_description
1 polymer ?
#
loop_
_entity_poly.entity_id
_entity_poly.type
_entity_poly.pdbx_seq_one_letter_code
_entity_poly.pdbx_strand_id
1 'polypeptide(L)'
;MVTNVATALIGVGDMWIVGQLGDAPTQGAVDIGAKLFAALFTVMNFLKTGTTGLVAQAGTRVGQHAQAQVLVKGVVVGLAIAAMLLLAKPVLLPLMLDALGAEARVRTAAVVYADIRYWSAPAVLVNFALIGFLVGRRRMREVLAIEIFYNLLNIALGLWLALGLDWGIAGIGWSSFIAEFAKLAATGALIWYLAGNDLRAALADRANISLRALKPFLAINRDLFLRTVVLMVAIAMLTRLGAERGAVTLAANGIVYQLFVLAALLLDGFENAAQVLNGERAGDGDRAGFTALVRAILWRCLGVAILLSAAFAWAGGMITDSFAATPAVAA
;
A
#
# COMPACT_ATOMS: atom_id res chain seq x y z
N MET A 1 5.04 -3.47 11.55
CA MET A 1 5.12 -2.14 12.17
C MET A 1 6.23 -1.29 11.56
N VAL A 2 7.51 -1.60 11.72
CA VAL A 2 8.62 -0.77 11.20
C VAL A 2 8.54 -0.55 9.69
N THR A 3 8.13 -1.54 8.92
CA THR A 3 7.97 -1.45 7.45
C THR A 3 6.89 -0.43 7.05
N ASN A 4 5.79 -0.36 7.79
CA ASN A 4 4.70 0.59 7.52
C ASN A 4 5.11 2.03 7.86
N VAL A 5 5.91 2.21 8.94
CA VAL A 5 6.50 3.50 9.29
C VAL A 5 7.47 3.95 8.19
N ALA A 6 8.31 3.03 7.68
CA ALA A 6 9.21 3.33 6.57
C ALA A 6 8.47 3.82 5.33
N THR A 7 7.33 3.19 4.99
CA THR A 7 6.50 3.62 3.84
C THR A 7 5.87 5.01 4.05
N ALA A 8 5.47 5.33 5.29
CA ALA A 8 4.92 6.66 5.60
C ALA A 8 5.95 7.79 5.46
N LEU A 9 7.24 7.50 5.66
CA LEU A 9 8.33 8.48 5.52
C LEU A 9 8.52 8.98 4.08
N ILE A 10 8.08 8.24 3.06
CA ILE A 10 8.15 8.69 1.64
C ILE A 10 7.32 9.96 1.46
N GLY A 11 6.05 9.92 1.89
CA GLY A 11 5.17 11.07 1.76
C GLY A 11 5.73 12.32 2.47
N VAL A 12 6.37 12.12 3.62
CA VAL A 12 7.05 13.21 4.35
C VAL A 12 8.26 13.72 3.57
N GLY A 13 9.06 12.82 2.98
CA GLY A 13 10.22 13.19 2.17
C GLY A 13 9.83 13.98 0.92
N ASP A 14 8.85 13.49 0.17
CA ASP A 14 8.33 14.17 -1.02
C ASP A 14 7.79 15.56 -0.66
N MET A 15 7.00 15.70 0.41
CA MET A 15 6.45 16.97 0.86
C MET A 15 7.53 17.95 1.33
N TRP A 16 8.61 17.44 1.95
CA TRP A 16 9.74 18.29 2.34
C TRP A 16 10.49 18.82 1.11
N ILE A 17 10.77 17.96 0.12
CA ILE A 17 11.42 18.35 -1.16
C ILE A 17 10.58 19.42 -1.86
N VAL A 18 9.26 19.21 -1.94
CA VAL A 18 8.34 20.16 -2.57
C VAL A 18 8.33 21.50 -1.83
N GLY A 19 8.41 21.48 -0.50
CA GLY A 19 8.52 22.69 0.31
C GLY A 19 9.74 23.54 -0.05
N GLN A 20 10.85 22.91 -0.46
CA GLN A 20 12.06 23.62 -0.91
C GLN A 20 11.91 24.29 -2.29
N LEU A 21 10.96 23.86 -3.12
CA LEU A 21 10.68 24.50 -4.42
C LEU A 21 10.00 25.85 -4.28
N GLY A 22 9.45 26.18 -3.11
CA GLY A 22 8.89 27.51 -2.80
C GLY A 22 7.65 27.91 -3.58
N ASP A 23 6.98 26.96 -4.28
CA ASP A 23 5.81 27.19 -5.12
C ASP A 23 4.58 26.45 -4.57
N ALA A 24 3.62 27.20 -4.03
CA ALA A 24 2.42 26.66 -3.42
C ALA A 24 1.55 25.82 -4.38
N PRO A 25 1.33 26.19 -5.65
CA PRO A 25 0.65 25.35 -6.62
C PRO A 25 1.33 24.00 -6.83
N THR A 26 2.65 23.95 -6.88
CA THR A 26 3.43 22.70 -7.00
C THR A 26 3.27 21.83 -5.77
N GLN A 27 3.25 22.41 -4.58
CA GLN A 27 3.00 21.68 -3.34
C GLN A 27 1.61 21.07 -3.32
N GLY A 28 0.59 21.83 -3.69
CA GLY A 28 -0.79 21.32 -3.82
C GLY A 28 -0.91 20.22 -4.86
N ALA A 29 -0.19 20.33 -5.97
CA ALA A 29 -0.20 19.33 -7.05
C ALA A 29 0.41 17.98 -6.61
N VAL A 30 1.52 18.01 -5.87
CA VAL A 30 2.13 16.77 -5.33
C VAL A 30 1.24 16.16 -4.25
N ASP A 31 0.61 16.95 -3.39
CA ASP A 31 -0.36 16.45 -2.39
C ASP A 31 -1.53 15.74 -3.05
N ILE A 32 -2.16 16.36 -4.07
CA ILE A 32 -3.24 15.75 -4.84
C ILE A 32 -2.77 14.47 -5.53
N GLY A 33 -1.60 14.50 -6.17
CA GLY A 33 -1.03 13.33 -6.82
C GLY A 33 -0.71 12.21 -5.84
N ALA A 34 -0.15 12.52 -4.68
CA ALA A 34 0.11 11.54 -3.61
C ALA A 34 -1.19 10.88 -3.12
N LYS A 35 -2.24 11.65 -2.89
CA LYS A 35 -3.57 11.14 -2.51
C LYS A 35 -4.18 10.25 -3.59
N LEU A 36 -4.06 10.64 -4.86
CA LEU A 36 -4.51 9.85 -6.01
C LEU A 36 -3.86 8.45 -6.00
N PHE A 37 -2.52 8.40 -5.93
CA PHE A 37 -1.80 7.13 -5.94
C PHE A 37 -1.96 6.34 -4.65
N ALA A 38 -2.07 7.00 -3.50
CA ALA A 38 -2.39 6.34 -2.24
C ALA A 38 -3.74 5.62 -2.34
N ALA A 39 -4.78 6.27 -2.84
CA ALA A 39 -6.09 5.66 -3.05
C ALA A 39 -6.02 4.49 -4.05
N LEU A 40 -5.42 4.71 -5.23
CA LEU A 40 -5.29 3.70 -6.28
C LEU A 40 -4.55 2.45 -5.80
N PHE A 41 -3.39 2.62 -5.18
CA PHE A 41 -2.55 1.50 -4.77
C PHE A 41 -3.02 0.85 -3.47
N THR A 42 -3.70 1.57 -2.56
CA THR A 42 -4.33 0.96 -1.39
C THR A 42 -5.38 -0.06 -1.80
N VAL A 43 -6.21 0.26 -2.79
CA VAL A 43 -7.19 -0.70 -3.33
C VAL A 43 -6.49 -1.93 -3.91
N MET A 44 -5.31 -1.79 -4.51
CA MET A 44 -4.54 -2.89 -5.11
C MET A 44 -3.68 -3.68 -4.11
N ASN A 45 -3.57 -3.25 -2.85
CA ASN A 45 -2.78 -3.94 -1.81
C ASN A 45 -3.28 -5.37 -1.51
N PHE A 46 -4.51 -5.71 -1.93
CA PHE A 46 -5.03 -7.09 -1.85
C PHE A 46 -4.08 -8.10 -2.51
N LEU A 47 -3.34 -7.70 -3.54
CA LEU A 47 -2.39 -8.56 -4.24
C LEU A 47 -1.24 -8.99 -3.32
N LYS A 48 -0.71 -8.09 -2.49
CA LYS A 48 0.28 -8.40 -1.47
C LYS A 48 -0.31 -9.34 -0.41
N THR A 49 -1.45 -8.98 0.16
CA THR A 49 -2.13 -9.73 1.23
C THR A 49 -2.49 -11.15 0.78
N GLY A 50 -3.13 -11.29 -0.39
CA GLY A 50 -3.51 -12.59 -0.95
C GLY A 50 -2.30 -13.45 -1.29
N THR A 51 -1.25 -12.88 -1.86
CA THR A 51 0.00 -13.59 -2.14
C THR A 51 0.66 -14.07 -0.85
N THR A 52 0.71 -13.24 0.21
CA THR A 52 1.29 -13.61 1.50
C THR A 52 0.63 -14.87 2.08
N GLY A 53 -0.69 -14.89 2.19
CA GLY A 53 -1.41 -16.03 2.76
C GLY A 53 -1.25 -17.31 1.92
N LEU A 54 -1.37 -17.19 0.60
CA LEU A 54 -1.23 -18.32 -0.31
C LEU A 54 0.19 -18.89 -0.37
N VAL A 55 1.23 -18.04 -0.30
CA VAL A 55 2.64 -18.47 -0.23
C VAL A 55 2.91 -19.20 1.08
N ALA A 56 2.43 -18.70 2.21
CA ALA A 56 2.56 -19.35 3.51
C ALA A 56 1.88 -20.73 3.48
N GLN A 57 0.65 -20.82 2.97
CA GLN A 57 -0.10 -22.05 2.83
C GLN A 57 0.58 -23.08 1.91
N ALA A 58 1.09 -22.63 0.77
CA ALA A 58 1.77 -23.49 -0.21
C ALA A 58 3.08 -24.05 0.34
N GLY A 59 3.78 -23.28 1.17
CA GLY A 59 5.06 -23.67 1.74
C GLY A 59 4.99 -24.88 2.65
N THR A 60 3.99 -24.97 3.50
CA THR A 60 3.77 -26.10 4.42
C THR A 60 3.09 -27.29 3.73
N ARG A 61 2.18 -27.02 2.80
CA ARG A 61 1.41 -28.08 2.12
C ARG A 61 2.22 -28.83 1.06
N VAL A 62 3.03 -28.15 0.25
CA VAL A 62 3.69 -28.73 -0.94
C VAL A 62 5.18 -28.39 -1.00
N GLY A 63 5.60 -27.26 -0.44
CA GLY A 63 6.99 -26.84 -0.40
C GLY A 63 7.33 -25.64 -1.30
N GLN A 64 8.62 -25.41 -1.52
CA GLN A 64 9.16 -24.19 -2.14
C GLN A 64 8.70 -24.00 -3.58
N HIS A 65 8.62 -25.10 -4.36
CA HIS A 65 8.14 -25.03 -5.74
C HIS A 65 6.72 -24.50 -5.85
N ALA A 66 5.81 -24.94 -4.97
CA ALA A 66 4.43 -24.41 -4.95
C ALA A 66 4.37 -22.93 -4.53
N GLN A 67 5.28 -22.49 -3.66
CA GLN A 67 5.41 -21.06 -3.34
C GLN A 67 5.80 -20.24 -4.58
N ALA A 68 6.75 -20.74 -5.39
CA ALA A 68 7.13 -20.09 -6.64
C ALA A 68 5.97 -20.04 -7.64
N GLN A 69 5.15 -21.09 -7.73
CA GLN A 69 3.94 -21.07 -8.57
C GLN A 69 2.93 -20.00 -8.13
N VAL A 70 2.74 -19.81 -6.82
CA VAL A 70 1.89 -18.72 -6.30
C VAL A 70 2.45 -17.35 -6.68
N LEU A 71 3.77 -17.18 -6.57
CA LEU A 71 4.42 -15.93 -7.00
C LEU A 71 4.19 -15.64 -8.48
N VAL A 72 4.40 -16.63 -9.36
CA VAL A 72 4.16 -16.47 -10.81
C VAL A 72 2.72 -16.02 -11.08
N LYS A 73 1.73 -16.64 -10.42
CA LYS A 73 0.32 -16.23 -10.53
C LYS A 73 0.10 -14.79 -10.06
N GLY A 74 0.70 -14.40 -8.94
CA GLY A 74 0.63 -13.02 -8.42
C GLY A 74 1.22 -12.00 -9.40
N VAL A 75 2.38 -12.30 -9.99
CA VAL A 75 3.04 -11.45 -10.99
C VAL A 75 2.17 -11.32 -12.26
N VAL A 76 1.64 -12.43 -12.77
CA VAL A 76 0.77 -12.43 -13.96
C VAL A 76 -0.48 -11.59 -13.72
N VAL A 77 -1.15 -11.78 -12.57
CA VAL A 77 -2.33 -10.99 -12.21
C VAL A 77 -1.96 -9.51 -12.03
N GLY A 78 -0.84 -9.22 -11.35
CA GLY A 78 -0.34 -7.86 -11.19
C GLY A 78 -0.08 -7.16 -12.53
N LEU A 79 0.59 -7.84 -13.46
CA LEU A 79 0.83 -7.31 -14.82
C LEU A 79 -0.48 -7.12 -15.61
N ALA A 80 -1.43 -8.04 -15.50
CA ALA A 80 -2.74 -7.91 -16.16
C ALA A 80 -3.52 -6.69 -15.64
N ILE A 81 -3.52 -6.48 -14.31
CA ILE A 81 -4.15 -5.31 -13.70
C ILE A 81 -3.40 -4.03 -14.10
N ALA A 82 -2.06 -4.05 -14.12
CA ALA A 82 -1.26 -2.91 -14.56
C ALA A 82 -1.57 -2.51 -16.01
N ALA A 83 -1.65 -3.50 -16.91
CA ALA A 83 -2.04 -3.25 -18.29
C ALA A 83 -3.45 -2.64 -18.39
N MET A 84 -4.41 -3.15 -17.63
CA MET A 84 -5.76 -2.59 -17.56
C MET A 84 -5.76 -1.14 -17.05
N LEU A 85 -5.00 -0.84 -15.99
CA LEU A 85 -4.86 0.51 -15.46
C LEU A 85 -4.22 1.45 -16.49
N LEU A 86 -3.16 1.01 -17.17
CA LEU A 86 -2.50 1.81 -18.22
C LEU A 86 -3.43 2.09 -19.40
N LEU A 87 -4.23 1.11 -19.83
CA LEU A 87 -5.25 1.30 -20.87
C LEU A 87 -6.36 2.24 -20.41
N ALA A 88 -6.75 2.18 -19.14
CA ALA A 88 -7.76 3.06 -18.54
C ALA A 88 -7.24 4.47 -18.21
N LYS A 89 -5.91 4.69 -18.22
CA LYS A 89 -5.28 5.98 -17.84
C LYS A 89 -5.92 7.20 -18.50
N PRO A 90 -6.22 7.22 -19.82
CA PRO A 90 -6.77 8.42 -20.46
C PRO A 90 -8.11 8.88 -19.89
N VAL A 91 -8.87 7.95 -19.32
CA VAL A 91 -10.18 8.23 -18.69
C VAL A 91 -10.05 8.34 -17.18
N LEU A 92 -9.31 7.43 -16.56
CA LEU A 92 -9.25 7.32 -15.11
C LEU A 92 -8.48 8.49 -14.48
N LEU A 93 -7.36 8.92 -15.08
CA LEU A 93 -6.54 9.99 -14.52
C LEU A 93 -7.29 11.35 -14.48
N PRO A 94 -7.94 11.83 -15.53
CA PRO A 94 -8.76 13.05 -15.47
C PRO A 94 -9.89 12.93 -14.42
N LEU A 95 -10.62 11.81 -14.43
CA LEU A 95 -11.72 11.57 -13.51
C LEU A 95 -11.27 11.63 -12.04
N MET A 96 -10.13 11.05 -11.72
CA MET A 96 -9.57 11.07 -10.35
C MET A 96 -9.11 12.47 -9.95
N LEU A 97 -8.51 13.24 -10.86
CA LEU A 97 -8.12 14.62 -10.60
C LEU A 97 -9.33 15.53 -10.39
N ASP A 98 -10.40 15.33 -11.16
CA ASP A 98 -11.66 16.06 -10.97
C ASP A 98 -12.31 15.72 -9.63
N ALA A 99 -12.32 14.43 -9.25
CA ALA A 99 -12.86 13.98 -7.98
C ALA A 99 -12.08 14.53 -6.77
N LEU A 100 -10.77 14.83 -6.93
CA LEU A 100 -9.93 15.44 -5.90
C LEU A 100 -9.98 16.98 -5.90
N GLY A 101 -10.77 17.59 -6.76
CA GLY A 101 -10.93 19.04 -6.81
C GLY A 101 -9.70 19.79 -7.33
N ALA A 102 -8.91 19.16 -8.20
CA ALA A 102 -7.73 19.79 -8.79
C ALA A 102 -8.15 20.89 -9.77
N GLU A 103 -7.84 22.15 -9.48
CA GLU A 103 -8.22 23.30 -10.31
C GLU A 103 -7.01 24.09 -10.82
N ALA A 104 -7.20 24.73 -11.96
CA ALA A 104 -6.28 25.70 -12.56
C ALA A 104 -4.81 25.22 -12.60
N ARG A 105 -3.87 26.03 -12.03
CA ARG A 105 -2.44 25.76 -12.03
C ARG A 105 -2.07 24.46 -11.27
N VAL A 106 -2.78 24.17 -10.19
CA VAL A 106 -2.59 22.93 -9.41
C VAL A 106 -2.90 21.72 -10.28
N ARG A 107 -3.97 21.75 -11.08
CA ARG A 107 -4.33 20.67 -12.01
C ARG A 107 -3.24 20.44 -13.06
N THR A 108 -2.74 21.51 -13.68
CA THR A 108 -1.69 21.40 -14.71
C THR A 108 -0.44 20.72 -14.14
N ALA A 109 0.01 21.15 -12.97
CA ALA A 109 1.16 20.57 -12.29
C ALA A 109 0.89 19.12 -11.82
N ALA A 110 -0.30 18.84 -11.29
CA ALA A 110 -0.70 17.50 -10.86
C ALA A 110 -0.76 16.50 -12.04
N VAL A 111 -1.18 16.94 -13.24
CA VAL A 111 -1.16 16.11 -14.46
C VAL A 111 0.28 15.71 -14.79
N VAL A 112 1.24 16.65 -14.77
CA VAL A 112 2.65 16.33 -15.07
C VAL A 112 3.20 15.28 -14.13
N TYR A 113 3.02 15.46 -12.82
CA TYR A 113 3.43 14.50 -11.82
C TYR A 113 2.75 13.13 -11.98
N ALA A 114 1.42 13.17 -12.09
CA ALA A 114 0.63 11.95 -12.15
C ALA A 114 0.85 11.19 -13.46
N ASP A 115 1.04 11.88 -14.59
CA ASP A 115 1.31 11.25 -15.88
C ASP A 115 2.59 10.41 -15.85
N ILE A 116 3.66 10.93 -15.27
CA ILE A 116 4.93 10.22 -15.10
C ILE A 116 4.75 9.05 -14.14
N ARG A 117 4.22 9.30 -12.94
CA ARG A 117 4.09 8.31 -11.88
C ARG A 117 3.13 7.18 -12.23
N TYR A 118 2.13 7.43 -13.07
CA TYR A 118 1.17 6.40 -13.51
C TYR A 118 1.85 5.23 -14.23
N TRP A 119 2.95 5.50 -14.95
CA TRP A 119 3.74 4.47 -15.60
C TRP A 119 4.51 3.56 -14.64
N SER A 120 4.56 3.90 -13.34
CA SER A 120 5.10 2.99 -12.32
C SER A 120 4.13 1.87 -11.92
N ALA A 121 2.87 1.90 -12.36
CA ALA A 121 1.86 0.89 -11.99
C ALA A 121 2.31 -0.57 -12.20
N PRO A 122 2.98 -0.96 -13.31
CA PRO A 122 3.49 -2.31 -13.46
C PRO A 122 4.50 -2.68 -12.37
N ALA A 123 5.42 -1.78 -12.03
CA ALA A 123 6.42 -2.02 -11.00
C ALA A 123 5.76 -2.14 -9.62
N VAL A 124 4.85 -1.25 -9.27
CA VAL A 124 4.13 -1.27 -7.98
C VAL A 124 3.34 -2.56 -7.80
N LEU A 125 2.55 -2.97 -8.81
CA LEU A 125 1.70 -4.15 -8.70
C LEU A 125 2.51 -5.45 -8.67
N VAL A 126 3.59 -5.54 -9.43
CA VAL A 126 4.51 -6.67 -9.33
C VAL A 126 5.22 -6.67 -7.98
N ASN A 127 5.67 -5.52 -7.48
CA ASN A 127 6.27 -5.38 -6.15
C ASN A 127 5.32 -5.89 -5.04
N PHE A 128 4.01 -5.65 -5.14
CA PHE A 128 3.05 -6.22 -4.17
C PHE A 128 3.12 -7.76 -4.15
N ALA A 129 3.20 -8.42 -5.30
CA ALA A 129 3.32 -9.88 -5.35
C ALA A 129 4.68 -10.35 -4.82
N LEU A 130 5.79 -9.66 -5.17
CA LEU A 130 7.14 -9.99 -4.71
C LEU A 130 7.28 -9.82 -3.20
N ILE A 131 6.83 -8.70 -2.66
CA ILE A 131 6.84 -8.44 -1.21
C ILE A 131 5.93 -9.44 -0.48
N GLY A 132 4.73 -9.73 -1.03
CA GLY A 132 3.86 -10.77 -0.49
C GLY A 132 4.52 -12.14 -0.42
N PHE A 133 5.31 -12.51 -1.42
CA PHE A 133 6.11 -13.74 -1.42
C PHE A 133 7.16 -13.76 -0.31
N LEU A 134 7.92 -12.67 -0.13
CA LEU A 134 8.91 -12.57 0.94
C LEU A 134 8.27 -12.62 2.33
N VAL A 135 7.16 -11.90 2.53
CA VAL A 135 6.40 -11.92 3.80
C VAL A 135 5.86 -13.32 4.08
N GLY A 136 5.27 -13.99 3.08
CA GLY A 136 4.76 -15.36 3.20
C GLY A 136 5.85 -16.40 3.52
N ARG A 137 7.10 -16.11 3.15
CA ARG A 137 8.30 -16.89 3.53
C ARG A 137 8.96 -16.41 4.83
N ARG A 138 8.32 -15.54 5.61
CA ARG A 138 8.86 -14.95 6.85
C ARG A 138 10.15 -14.13 6.68
N ARG A 139 10.41 -13.61 5.47
CA ARG A 139 11.59 -12.81 5.14
C ARG A 139 11.42 -11.33 5.46
N MET A 140 10.97 -11.02 6.69
CA MET A 140 10.61 -9.65 7.08
C MET A 140 11.82 -8.71 7.15
N ARG A 141 13.03 -9.23 7.43
CA ARG A 141 14.26 -8.41 7.48
C ARG A 141 14.62 -7.91 6.09
N GLU A 142 14.52 -8.78 5.10
CA GLU A 142 14.78 -8.47 3.71
C GLU A 142 13.74 -7.49 3.16
N VAL A 143 12.46 -7.67 3.51
CA VAL A 143 11.41 -6.72 3.17
C VAL A 143 11.71 -5.33 3.75
N LEU A 144 12.10 -5.26 5.03
CA LEU A 144 12.46 -3.99 5.67
C LEU A 144 13.66 -3.32 4.99
N ALA A 145 14.70 -4.09 4.65
CA ALA A 145 15.88 -3.57 3.96
C ALA A 145 15.53 -2.99 2.58
N ILE A 146 14.66 -3.67 1.83
CA ILE A 146 14.17 -3.22 0.53
C ILE A 146 13.34 -1.92 0.68
N GLU A 147 12.46 -1.84 1.68
CA GLU A 147 11.67 -0.63 1.92
C GLU A 147 12.55 0.56 2.34
N ILE A 148 13.57 0.35 3.17
CA ILE A 148 14.54 1.39 3.53
C ILE A 148 15.32 1.83 2.28
N PHE A 149 15.84 0.89 1.49
CA PHE A 149 16.53 1.18 0.24
C PHE A 149 15.67 2.02 -0.70
N TYR A 150 14.42 1.62 -0.91
CA TYR A 150 13.46 2.31 -1.75
C TYR A 150 13.24 3.75 -1.29
N ASN A 151 13.01 3.95 0.02
CA ASN A 151 12.77 5.28 0.58
C ASN A 151 13.98 6.21 0.44
N LEU A 152 15.17 5.71 0.78
CA LEU A 152 16.40 6.48 0.65
C LEU A 152 16.69 6.84 -0.81
N LEU A 153 16.50 5.89 -1.71
CA LEU A 153 16.69 6.13 -3.14
C LEU A 153 15.69 7.14 -3.69
N ASN A 154 14.40 7.03 -3.30
CA ASN A 154 13.37 8.00 -3.71
C ASN A 154 13.72 9.42 -3.26
N ILE A 155 14.09 9.60 -1.99
CA ILE A 155 14.48 10.90 -1.46
C ILE A 155 15.74 11.42 -2.16
N ALA A 156 16.78 10.61 -2.31
CA ALA A 156 18.02 11.01 -2.98
C ALA A 156 17.79 11.43 -4.44
N LEU A 157 17.00 10.64 -5.18
CA LEU A 157 16.62 10.98 -6.55
C LEU A 157 15.73 12.21 -6.61
N GLY A 158 14.79 12.38 -5.66
CA GLY A 158 13.94 13.56 -5.58
C GLY A 158 14.76 14.84 -5.38
N LEU A 159 15.72 14.82 -4.45
CA LEU A 159 16.64 15.93 -4.23
C LEU A 159 17.47 16.23 -5.49
N TRP A 160 18.02 15.21 -6.10
CA TRP A 160 18.88 15.37 -7.26
C TRP A 160 18.12 15.84 -8.51
N LEU A 161 16.98 15.22 -8.83
CA LEU A 161 16.23 15.53 -10.05
C LEU A 161 15.41 16.81 -9.89
N ALA A 162 14.72 17.00 -8.75
CA ALA A 162 13.84 18.15 -8.58
C ALA A 162 14.60 19.45 -8.26
N LEU A 163 15.61 19.37 -7.39
CA LEU A 163 16.38 20.54 -6.96
C LEU A 163 17.73 20.66 -7.68
N GLY A 164 18.47 19.55 -7.84
CA GLY A 164 19.79 19.58 -8.45
C GLY A 164 19.79 19.81 -9.95
N LEU A 165 18.80 19.27 -10.67
CA LEU A 165 18.64 19.44 -12.12
C LEU A 165 17.52 20.43 -12.49
N ASP A 166 16.88 21.07 -11.51
CA ASP A 166 15.78 22.03 -11.70
C ASP A 166 14.56 21.45 -12.49
N TRP A 167 14.34 20.13 -12.39
CA TRP A 167 13.18 19.50 -13.03
C TRP A 167 11.88 19.74 -12.27
N GLY A 168 11.92 20.36 -11.08
CA GLY A 168 10.77 20.68 -10.27
C GLY A 168 9.86 19.47 -10.03
N ILE A 169 8.57 19.65 -10.31
CA ILE A 169 7.56 18.61 -10.09
C ILE A 169 7.77 17.37 -10.95
N ALA A 170 8.26 17.49 -12.16
CA ALA A 170 8.59 16.36 -13.02
C ALA A 170 9.72 15.52 -12.39
N GLY A 171 10.71 16.17 -11.75
CA GLY A 171 11.78 15.49 -11.02
C GLY A 171 11.26 14.60 -9.88
N ILE A 172 10.24 15.04 -9.15
CA ILE A 172 9.58 14.25 -8.09
C ILE A 172 8.82 13.06 -8.68
N GLY A 173 8.13 13.27 -9.81
CA GLY A 173 7.47 12.18 -10.54
C GLY A 173 8.45 11.10 -11.01
N TRP A 174 9.57 11.52 -11.61
CA TRP A 174 10.63 10.64 -12.08
C TRP A 174 11.39 9.95 -10.94
N SER A 175 11.61 10.60 -9.80
CA SER A 175 12.24 9.96 -8.64
C SER A 175 11.41 8.76 -8.16
N SER A 176 10.11 8.95 -8.02
CA SER A 176 9.18 7.88 -7.63
C SER A 176 9.13 6.77 -8.68
N PHE A 177 9.10 7.10 -9.96
CA PHE A 177 9.12 6.13 -11.05
C PHE A 177 10.39 5.27 -11.01
N ILE A 178 11.56 5.90 -10.98
CA ILE A 178 12.86 5.20 -10.97
C ILE A 178 13.00 4.35 -9.70
N ALA A 179 12.63 4.88 -8.53
CA ALA A 179 12.71 4.17 -7.26
C ALA A 179 11.83 2.90 -7.26
N GLU A 180 10.61 2.94 -7.84
CA GLU A 180 9.74 1.76 -7.95
C GLU A 180 10.34 0.67 -8.84
N PHE A 181 10.95 1.03 -9.97
CA PHE A 181 11.62 0.05 -10.83
C PHE A 181 12.94 -0.46 -10.21
N ALA A 182 13.67 0.37 -9.48
CA ALA A 182 14.83 -0.06 -8.70
C ALA A 182 14.44 -1.06 -7.59
N LYS A 183 13.33 -0.77 -6.88
CA LYS A 183 12.74 -1.69 -5.90
C LYS A 183 12.36 -3.02 -6.56
N LEU A 184 11.72 -2.97 -7.73
CA LEU A 184 11.36 -4.16 -8.52
C LEU A 184 12.59 -4.99 -8.87
N ALA A 185 13.65 -4.34 -9.35
CA ALA A 185 14.90 -5.01 -9.72
C ALA A 185 15.58 -5.63 -8.50
N ALA A 186 15.70 -4.88 -7.40
CA ALA A 186 16.33 -5.36 -6.15
C ALA A 186 15.56 -6.55 -5.56
N THR A 187 14.22 -6.43 -5.46
CA THR A 187 13.36 -7.49 -4.92
C THR A 187 13.38 -8.73 -5.82
N GLY A 188 13.31 -8.52 -7.14
CA GLY A 188 13.38 -9.59 -8.13
C GLY A 188 14.72 -10.34 -8.09
N ALA A 189 15.85 -9.60 -8.01
CA ALA A 189 17.19 -10.18 -7.88
C ALA A 189 17.33 -11.00 -6.59
N LEU A 190 16.83 -10.48 -5.47
CA LEU A 190 16.82 -11.19 -4.20
C LEU A 190 16.02 -12.50 -4.28
N ILE A 191 14.81 -12.45 -4.84
CA ILE A 191 13.97 -13.65 -5.00
C ILE A 191 14.62 -14.66 -5.95
N TRP A 192 15.24 -14.18 -7.02
CA TRP A 192 16.00 -15.03 -7.93
C TRP A 192 17.17 -15.73 -7.23
N TYR A 193 17.88 -15.02 -6.36
CA TYR A 193 18.94 -15.61 -5.55
C TYR A 193 18.39 -16.67 -4.58
N LEU A 194 17.26 -16.40 -3.93
CA LEU A 194 16.67 -17.27 -2.89
C LEU A 194 15.90 -18.49 -3.44
N ALA A 195 15.32 -18.39 -4.62
CA ALA A 195 14.37 -19.37 -5.17
C ALA A 195 14.45 -19.50 -6.71
N GLY A 196 15.57 -19.18 -7.32
CA GLY A 196 15.73 -19.12 -8.77
C GLY A 196 15.41 -20.42 -9.50
N ASN A 197 15.79 -21.57 -8.94
CA ASN A 197 15.50 -22.88 -9.56
C ASN A 197 14.00 -23.19 -9.53
N ASP A 198 13.35 -22.98 -8.39
CA ASP A 198 11.90 -23.18 -8.28
C ASP A 198 11.13 -22.20 -9.16
N LEU A 199 11.62 -20.95 -9.26
CA LEU A 199 11.03 -19.93 -10.10
C LEU A 199 11.16 -20.26 -11.60
N ARG A 200 12.32 -20.74 -12.02
CA ARG A 200 12.50 -21.21 -13.43
C ARG A 200 11.54 -22.34 -13.76
N ALA A 201 11.44 -23.35 -12.89
CA ALA A 201 10.53 -24.46 -13.07
C ALA A 201 9.07 -24.00 -13.09
N ALA A 202 8.67 -23.08 -12.19
CA ALA A 202 7.31 -22.52 -12.16
C ALA A 202 6.97 -21.68 -13.40
N LEU A 203 7.95 -20.95 -13.97
CA LEU A 203 7.78 -20.15 -15.18
C LEU A 203 7.73 -21.04 -16.44
N ALA A 204 8.45 -22.16 -16.46
CA ALA A 204 8.43 -23.11 -17.57
C ALA A 204 7.08 -23.84 -17.68
N ASP A 205 6.37 -24.01 -16.59
CA ASP A 205 5.07 -24.66 -16.56
C ASP A 205 3.94 -23.70 -16.96
N ARG A 206 3.59 -23.72 -18.25
CA ARG A 206 2.49 -22.90 -18.81
C ARG A 206 1.13 -23.16 -18.16
N ALA A 207 0.93 -24.32 -17.51
CA ALA A 207 -0.32 -24.61 -16.80
C ALA A 207 -0.56 -23.61 -15.65
N ASN A 208 0.49 -23.05 -15.03
CA ASN A 208 0.39 -22.04 -13.97
C ASN A 208 -0.26 -20.72 -14.41
N ILE A 209 -0.18 -20.41 -15.71
CA ILE A 209 -0.68 -19.15 -16.30
C ILE A 209 -2.10 -19.34 -16.87
N SER A 210 -2.63 -20.57 -16.87
CA SER A 210 -3.97 -20.85 -17.38
C SER A 210 -5.05 -20.19 -16.51
N LEU A 211 -6.15 -19.74 -17.11
CA LEU A 211 -7.30 -19.17 -16.40
C LEU A 211 -7.84 -20.12 -15.30
N ARG A 212 -7.78 -21.43 -15.54
CA ARG A 212 -8.20 -22.43 -14.55
C ARG A 212 -7.28 -22.40 -13.32
N ALA A 213 -5.97 -22.25 -13.51
CA ALA A 213 -5.00 -22.18 -12.42
C ALA A 213 -5.04 -20.83 -11.68
N LEU A 214 -5.43 -19.74 -12.36
CA LEU A 214 -5.57 -18.40 -11.77
C LEU A 214 -6.88 -18.24 -11.00
N LYS A 215 -7.94 -19.00 -11.31
CA LYS A 215 -9.27 -18.85 -10.72
C LYS A 215 -9.28 -18.88 -9.18
N PRO A 216 -8.62 -19.83 -8.48
CA PRO A 216 -8.58 -19.84 -7.01
C PRO A 216 -7.83 -18.61 -6.44
N PHE A 217 -6.75 -18.20 -7.08
CA PHE A 217 -5.99 -17.00 -6.71
C PHE A 217 -6.85 -15.73 -6.88
N LEU A 218 -7.56 -15.61 -8.00
CA LEU A 218 -8.45 -14.48 -8.26
C LEU A 218 -9.65 -14.45 -7.30
N ALA A 219 -10.20 -15.60 -6.91
CA ALA A 219 -11.33 -15.65 -5.98
C ALA A 219 -10.98 -15.06 -4.61
N ILE A 220 -9.84 -15.45 -4.04
CA ILE A 220 -9.35 -14.91 -2.76
C ILE A 220 -9.05 -13.42 -2.88
N ASN A 221 -8.38 -13.02 -3.94
CA ASN A 221 -8.02 -11.62 -4.17
C ASN A 221 -9.26 -10.74 -4.44
N ARG A 222 -10.31 -11.26 -5.09
CA ARG A 222 -11.59 -10.56 -5.29
C ARG A 222 -12.23 -10.20 -3.96
N ASP A 223 -12.28 -11.13 -3.02
CA ASP A 223 -12.93 -10.90 -1.73
C ASP A 223 -12.16 -9.84 -0.91
N LEU A 224 -10.82 -9.86 -0.94
CA LEU A 224 -9.98 -8.82 -0.35
C LEU A 224 -10.16 -7.46 -1.04
N PHE A 225 -10.24 -7.44 -2.38
CA PHE A 225 -10.52 -6.25 -3.16
C PHE A 225 -11.86 -5.62 -2.78
N LEU A 226 -12.95 -6.42 -2.77
CA LEU A 226 -14.28 -5.94 -2.43
C LEU A 226 -14.33 -5.37 -1.01
N ARG A 227 -13.69 -6.02 -0.03
CA ARG A 227 -13.56 -5.49 1.33
C ARG A 227 -12.92 -4.10 1.34
N THR A 228 -11.83 -3.92 0.59
CA THR A 228 -11.11 -2.63 0.54
C THR A 228 -11.95 -1.56 -0.14
N VAL A 229 -12.64 -1.90 -1.23
CA VAL A 229 -13.55 -0.96 -1.92
C VAL A 229 -14.68 -0.51 -0.99
N VAL A 230 -15.32 -1.45 -0.29
CA VAL A 230 -16.39 -1.11 0.68
C VAL A 230 -15.86 -0.17 1.77
N LEU A 231 -14.67 -0.45 2.30
CA LEU A 231 -14.02 0.43 3.30
C LEU A 231 -13.77 1.84 2.74
N MET A 232 -13.24 1.94 1.50
CA MET A 232 -12.98 3.24 0.86
C MET A 232 -14.28 4.03 0.63
N VAL A 233 -15.34 3.35 0.18
CA VAL A 233 -16.67 3.96 0.03
C VAL A 233 -17.20 4.47 1.37
N ALA A 234 -17.09 3.68 2.44
CA ALA A 234 -17.52 4.09 3.77
C ALA A 234 -16.77 5.34 4.27
N ILE A 235 -15.45 5.40 4.08
CA ILE A 235 -14.63 6.57 4.44
C ILE A 235 -15.03 7.78 3.59
N ALA A 236 -15.23 7.61 2.28
CA ALA A 236 -15.66 8.69 1.40
C ALA A 236 -17.06 9.24 1.78
N MET A 237 -18.00 8.35 2.15
CA MET A 237 -19.31 8.75 2.64
C MET A 237 -19.22 9.52 3.95
N LEU A 238 -18.39 9.08 4.89
CA LEU A 238 -18.16 9.78 6.16
C LEU A 238 -17.60 11.19 5.92
N THR A 239 -16.63 11.32 5.01
CA THR A 239 -16.06 12.62 4.63
C THR A 239 -17.11 13.53 4.00
N ARG A 240 -17.93 13.00 3.08
CA ARG A 240 -19.02 13.75 2.44
C ARG A 240 -20.05 14.25 3.46
N LEU A 241 -20.52 13.37 4.35
CA LEU A 241 -21.47 13.75 5.41
C LEU A 241 -20.88 14.80 6.35
N GLY A 242 -19.56 14.73 6.62
CA GLY A 242 -18.87 15.77 7.38
C GLY A 242 -18.87 17.12 6.65
N ALA A 243 -18.59 17.11 5.34
CA ALA A 243 -18.60 18.31 4.52
C ALA A 243 -20.01 18.97 4.43
N GLU A 244 -21.06 18.15 4.29
CA GLU A 244 -22.46 18.61 4.26
C GLU A 244 -22.88 19.26 5.60
N ARG A 245 -22.26 18.88 6.73
CA ARG A 245 -22.51 19.45 8.06
C ARG A 245 -21.65 20.68 8.39
N GLY A 246 -20.77 21.06 7.48
CA GLY A 246 -19.93 22.26 7.59
C GLY A 246 -18.46 21.99 7.93
N ALA A 247 -17.67 23.05 7.80
CA ALA A 247 -16.21 22.98 7.90
C ALA A 247 -15.70 22.48 9.27
N VAL A 248 -16.37 22.82 10.35
CA VAL A 248 -16.00 22.38 11.72
C VAL A 248 -16.13 20.87 11.83
N THR A 249 -17.26 20.29 11.41
CA THR A 249 -17.48 18.83 11.45
C THR A 249 -16.53 18.10 10.53
N LEU A 250 -16.24 18.64 9.36
CA LEU A 250 -15.29 18.06 8.43
C LEU A 250 -13.88 18.04 9.01
N ALA A 251 -13.43 19.12 9.65
CA ALA A 251 -12.13 19.20 10.32
C ALA A 251 -12.03 18.22 11.49
N ALA A 252 -13.05 18.13 12.33
CA ALA A 252 -13.12 17.16 13.43
C ALA A 252 -13.05 15.71 12.94
N ASN A 253 -13.81 15.36 11.88
CA ASN A 253 -13.75 14.04 11.23
C ASN A 253 -12.34 13.75 10.68
N GLY A 254 -11.63 14.76 10.18
CA GLY A 254 -10.24 14.63 9.72
C GLY A 254 -9.30 14.21 10.86
N ILE A 255 -9.42 14.81 12.04
CA ILE A 255 -8.61 14.45 13.23
C ILE A 255 -8.93 13.00 13.65
N VAL A 256 -10.21 12.65 13.78
CA VAL A 256 -10.64 11.29 14.14
C VAL A 256 -10.13 10.26 13.13
N TYR A 257 -10.20 10.58 11.84
CA TYR A 257 -9.67 9.71 10.78
C TYR A 257 -8.15 9.51 10.90
N GLN A 258 -7.39 10.54 11.24
CA GLN A 258 -5.95 10.42 11.44
C GLN A 258 -5.60 9.53 12.63
N LEU A 259 -6.34 9.63 13.72
CA LEU A 259 -6.19 8.73 14.87
C LEU A 259 -6.57 7.29 14.53
N PHE A 260 -7.61 7.09 13.71
CA PHE A 260 -7.97 5.78 13.18
C PHE A 260 -6.85 5.18 12.32
N VAL A 261 -6.23 5.97 11.43
CA VAL A 261 -5.10 5.52 10.60
C VAL A 261 -3.92 5.11 11.47
N LEU A 262 -3.60 5.88 12.51
CA LEU A 262 -2.53 5.54 13.45
C LEU A 262 -2.81 4.21 14.16
N ALA A 263 -4.03 4.00 14.65
CA ALA A 263 -4.45 2.75 15.28
C ALA A 263 -4.37 1.57 14.28
N ALA A 264 -4.81 1.77 13.04
CA ALA A 264 -4.74 0.77 11.97
C ALA A 264 -3.30 0.35 11.68
N LEU A 265 -2.35 1.29 11.59
CA LEU A 265 -0.92 1.00 11.38
C LEU A 265 -0.33 0.12 12.48
N LEU A 266 -0.77 0.30 13.74
CA LEU A 266 -0.34 -0.55 14.86
C LEU A 266 -0.90 -1.97 14.73
N LEU A 267 -2.15 -2.11 14.27
CA LEU A 267 -2.82 -3.40 14.09
C LEU A 267 -2.36 -4.18 12.85
N ASP A 268 -1.86 -3.51 11.82
CA ASP A 268 -1.33 -4.14 10.60
C ASP A 268 -0.22 -5.17 10.88
N GLY A 269 0.56 -4.97 11.95
CA GLY A 269 1.56 -5.95 12.38
C GLY A 269 0.94 -7.31 12.75
N PHE A 270 -0.21 -7.30 13.39
CA PHE A 270 -0.99 -8.51 13.72
C PHE A 270 -1.61 -9.12 12.47
N GLU A 271 -2.10 -8.31 11.53
CA GLU A 271 -2.64 -8.77 10.26
C GLU A 271 -1.58 -9.55 9.47
N ASN A 272 -0.38 -9.00 9.29
CA ASN A 272 0.69 -9.69 8.58
C ASN A 272 1.09 -11.01 9.28
N ALA A 273 1.18 -11.01 10.62
CA ALA A 273 1.45 -12.23 11.38
C ALA A 273 0.32 -13.26 11.22
N ALA A 274 -0.93 -12.81 11.27
CA ALA A 274 -2.10 -13.67 11.07
C ALA A 274 -2.12 -14.31 9.69
N GLN A 275 -1.83 -13.55 8.64
CA GLN A 275 -1.79 -14.04 7.27
C GLN A 275 -0.77 -15.18 7.10
N VAL A 276 0.45 -15.01 7.64
CA VAL A 276 1.51 -16.02 7.54
C VAL A 276 1.18 -17.24 8.39
N LEU A 277 0.94 -17.06 9.68
CA LEU A 277 0.76 -18.17 10.62
C LEU A 277 -0.51 -18.96 10.36
N ASN A 278 -1.63 -18.30 10.02
CA ASN A 278 -2.87 -18.98 9.65
C ASN A 278 -2.75 -19.65 8.28
N GLY A 279 -2.01 -19.03 7.33
CA GLY A 279 -1.72 -19.65 6.05
C GLY A 279 -0.98 -20.99 6.21
N GLU A 280 0.06 -21.03 7.05
CA GLU A 280 0.80 -22.25 7.37
C GLU A 280 -0.10 -23.32 8.01
N ARG A 281 -0.88 -22.98 9.04
CA ARG A 281 -1.81 -23.92 9.68
C ARG A 281 -2.85 -24.47 8.70
N ALA A 282 -3.35 -23.62 7.81
CA ALA A 282 -4.25 -24.04 6.74
C ALA A 282 -3.56 -24.99 5.73
N GLY A 283 -2.28 -24.74 5.44
CA GLY A 283 -1.44 -25.60 4.60
C GLY A 283 -1.23 -26.99 5.21
N ASP A 284 -0.95 -27.04 6.51
CA ASP A 284 -0.77 -28.28 7.28
C ASP A 284 -2.08 -29.07 7.48
N GLY A 285 -3.24 -28.46 7.20
CA GLY A 285 -4.55 -29.05 7.49
C GLY A 285 -4.90 -29.06 9.00
N ASP A 286 -4.11 -28.36 9.83
CA ASP A 286 -4.29 -28.28 11.28
C ASP A 286 -5.43 -27.31 11.65
N ARG A 287 -6.66 -27.79 11.60
CA ARG A 287 -7.85 -27.01 11.95
C ARG A 287 -7.87 -26.57 13.41
N ALA A 288 -7.40 -27.42 14.32
CA ALA A 288 -7.38 -27.11 15.75
C ALA A 288 -6.38 -25.98 16.04
N GLY A 289 -5.15 -26.09 15.52
CA GLY A 289 -4.13 -25.05 15.63
C GLY A 289 -4.53 -23.76 14.92
N PHE A 290 -5.18 -23.82 13.77
CA PHE A 290 -5.74 -22.66 13.08
C PHE A 290 -6.73 -21.90 13.97
N THR A 291 -7.73 -22.62 14.53
CA THR A 291 -8.76 -22.01 15.39
C THR A 291 -8.16 -21.44 16.67
N ALA A 292 -7.22 -22.16 17.30
CA ALA A 292 -6.51 -21.68 18.50
C ALA A 292 -5.71 -20.41 18.21
N LEU A 293 -5.03 -20.38 17.06
CA LEU A 293 -4.21 -19.22 16.65
C LEU A 293 -5.08 -18.00 16.33
N VAL A 294 -6.20 -18.19 15.60
CA VAL A 294 -7.17 -17.11 15.33
C VAL A 294 -7.65 -16.51 16.64
N ARG A 295 -8.07 -17.36 17.60
CA ARG A 295 -8.53 -16.93 18.92
C ARG A 295 -7.42 -16.13 19.66
N ALA A 296 -6.20 -16.65 19.65
CA ALA A 296 -5.06 -16.00 20.31
C ALA A 296 -4.72 -14.62 19.69
N ILE A 297 -4.79 -14.49 18.38
CA ILE A 297 -4.57 -13.23 17.68
C ILE A 297 -5.70 -12.25 17.99
N LEU A 298 -6.96 -12.68 17.92
CA LEU A 298 -8.13 -11.87 18.24
C LEU A 298 -8.05 -11.28 19.64
N TRP A 299 -7.70 -12.11 20.65
CA TRP A 299 -7.55 -11.61 22.03
C TRP A 299 -6.42 -10.59 22.17
N ARG A 300 -5.29 -10.78 21.47
CA ARG A 300 -4.20 -9.80 21.48
C ARG A 300 -4.60 -8.50 20.78
N CYS A 301 -5.26 -8.60 19.61
CA CYS A 301 -5.78 -7.42 18.90
C CYS A 301 -6.80 -6.67 19.77
N LEU A 302 -7.71 -7.39 20.45
CA LEU A 302 -8.67 -6.79 21.37
C LEU A 302 -7.98 -6.10 22.52
N GLY A 303 -6.96 -6.71 23.13
CA GLY A 303 -6.15 -6.08 24.18
C GLY A 303 -5.49 -4.78 23.72
N VAL A 304 -4.86 -4.80 22.53
CA VAL A 304 -4.27 -3.57 21.96
C VAL A 304 -5.33 -2.53 21.63
N ALA A 305 -6.48 -2.95 21.08
CA ALA A 305 -7.58 -2.02 20.78
C ALA A 305 -8.13 -1.36 22.07
N ILE A 306 -8.30 -2.12 23.16
CA ILE A 306 -8.73 -1.58 24.46
C ILE A 306 -7.68 -0.59 24.99
N LEU A 307 -6.39 -0.92 24.94
CA LEU A 307 -5.32 -0.03 25.39
C LEU A 307 -5.30 1.28 24.59
N LEU A 308 -5.44 1.20 23.25
CA LEU A 308 -5.51 2.37 22.38
C LEU A 308 -6.77 3.21 22.68
N SER A 309 -7.92 2.56 22.84
CA SER A 309 -9.16 3.24 23.18
C SER A 309 -9.07 3.96 24.55
N ALA A 310 -8.47 3.31 25.55
CA ALA A 310 -8.20 3.91 26.84
C ALA A 310 -7.23 5.09 26.76
N ALA A 311 -6.15 4.95 25.96
CA ALA A 311 -5.21 6.03 25.70
C ALA A 311 -5.88 7.23 25.01
N PHE A 312 -6.71 6.98 24.01
CA PHE A 312 -7.46 8.04 23.32
C PHE A 312 -8.54 8.66 24.23
N ALA A 313 -9.20 7.89 25.08
CA ALA A 313 -10.15 8.42 26.05
C ALA A 313 -9.46 9.30 27.11
N TRP A 314 -8.24 8.91 27.54
CA TRP A 314 -7.48 9.67 28.54
C TRP A 314 -6.78 10.89 27.96
N ALA A 315 -6.13 10.75 26.79
CA ALA A 315 -5.35 11.80 26.16
C ALA A 315 -6.10 12.53 25.01
N GLY A 316 -7.33 12.13 24.73
CA GLY A 316 -8.11 12.59 23.56
C GLY A 316 -8.25 14.11 23.52
N GLY A 317 -8.61 14.73 24.68
CA GLY A 317 -8.70 16.20 24.78
C GLY A 317 -7.36 16.89 24.46
N MET A 318 -6.26 16.42 25.03
CA MET A 318 -4.92 16.99 24.75
C MET A 318 -4.51 16.81 23.29
N ILE A 319 -4.86 15.67 22.70
CA ILE A 319 -4.56 15.37 21.28
C ILE A 319 -5.41 16.27 20.38
N THR A 320 -6.73 16.32 20.60
CA THR A 320 -7.63 17.14 19.78
C THR A 320 -7.29 18.62 19.88
N ASP A 321 -6.97 19.15 21.08
CA ASP A 321 -6.53 20.53 21.28
C ASP A 321 -5.24 20.85 20.52
N SER A 322 -4.31 19.90 20.43
CA SER A 322 -3.05 20.11 19.70
C SER A 322 -3.20 20.09 18.17
N PHE A 323 -4.24 19.44 17.64
CA PHE A 323 -4.51 19.35 16.19
C PHE A 323 -5.63 20.28 15.72
N ALA A 324 -6.47 20.77 16.63
CA ALA A 324 -7.62 21.60 16.29
C ALA A 324 -7.17 23.04 15.96
N ALA A 325 -7.59 23.53 14.81
CA ALA A 325 -7.33 24.91 14.40
C ALA A 325 -8.14 25.94 15.22
N THR A 326 -9.27 25.52 15.80
CA THR A 326 -10.16 26.34 16.62
C THR A 326 -10.77 25.52 17.75
N PRO A 327 -11.18 26.16 18.89
CA PRO A 327 -11.87 25.46 19.98
C PRO A 327 -13.14 24.72 19.54
N ALA A 328 -13.84 25.22 18.53
CA ALA A 328 -15.04 24.58 17.97
C ALA A 328 -14.75 23.25 17.24
N VAL A 329 -13.51 23.04 16.79
CA VAL A 329 -13.08 21.78 16.15
C VAL A 329 -12.62 20.78 17.23
N ALA A 330 -12.13 21.27 18.36
CA ALA A 330 -11.69 20.45 19.48
C ALA A 330 -12.88 19.87 20.28
N ALA A 331 -13.98 20.59 20.37
CA ALA A 331 -15.22 20.19 21.06
C ALA A 331 -16.00 19.14 20.28
#